data_7b97581212dcaaf37a1c1d13300cd3e2
#
_entry.id   7b97581212dcaaf37a1c1d13300cd3e2
#
_cell.length_a   1.000
_cell.length_b   1.000
_cell.length_c   1.000
_cell.angle_alpha   90.00
_cell.angle_beta   90.00
_cell.angle_gamma   90.00
#
_symmetry.space_group_name_H-M   'P 1'
#
loop_
_entity.id
_entity.type
_entity.pdbx_description
1 polymer ?
#
loop_
_entity_poly.entity_id
_entity_poly.type
_entity_poly.pdbx_seq_one_letter_code
_entity_poly.pdbx_strand_id
1 'polypeptide(L)'
;IMESLRDWGRDCYCPPGKDNTCKKRYEWELGELPKGYDHKYIYSLIGYNLKATDFQAALGVSQIEKLDGFIQQRRENYQYLFKSFQKFSQFSLINKPANSDPSWFGFPVLINKDQSFERQELLKFYEERKIGTRLLFGGNIKKQPAYKDIEFSTTKLDNADFILENCFWLGIYPGLNKDMLDFIISSTSEFLEKYDS
;
A
#
# COMPACT_ATOMS: atom_id res chain seq x y z
N ILE A 1 -12.32 -25.91 -5.16
CA ILE A 1 -11.85 -25.71 -3.78
C ILE A 1 -11.69 -24.22 -3.46
N MET A 2 -10.87 -23.45 -4.19
CA MET A 2 -10.65 -22.02 -3.88
C MET A 2 -11.93 -21.17 -3.92
N GLU A 3 -12.82 -21.41 -4.87
CA GLU A 3 -14.12 -20.74 -4.95
C GLU A 3 -15.02 -21.09 -3.75
N SER A 4 -15.03 -22.36 -3.36
CA SER A 4 -15.74 -22.82 -2.17
C SER A 4 -15.20 -22.15 -0.92
N LEU A 5 -13.88 -22.17 -0.71
CA LEU A 5 -13.25 -21.54 0.47
C LEU A 5 -13.51 -20.04 0.54
N ARG A 6 -13.55 -19.34 -0.59
CA ARG A 6 -13.89 -17.91 -0.67
C ARG A 6 -15.32 -17.61 -0.24
N ASP A 7 -16.26 -18.56 -0.46
CA ASP A 7 -17.71 -18.45 -0.23
C ASP A 7 -18.16 -19.41 0.87
N TRP A 8 -17.60 -19.27 2.07
CA TRP A 8 -17.95 -20.00 3.30
C TRP A 8 -17.62 -21.49 3.31
N GLY A 9 -17.00 -22.04 2.28
CA GLY A 9 -16.81 -23.49 2.11
C GLY A 9 -18.00 -24.17 1.42
N ARG A 10 -18.84 -23.39 0.71
CA ARG A 10 -20.04 -23.85 0.03
C ARG A 10 -19.70 -24.76 -1.15
N ASP A 11 -20.45 -25.85 -1.28
CA ASP A 11 -20.28 -26.81 -2.38
C ASP A 11 -20.98 -26.38 -3.68
N CYS A 12 -22.04 -25.60 -3.58
CA CYS A 12 -22.80 -25.15 -4.73
C CYS A 12 -21.97 -24.26 -5.65
N TYR A 13 -21.81 -24.65 -6.91
CA TYR A 13 -21.11 -23.92 -7.97
C TYR A 13 -22.06 -23.19 -8.94
N CYS A 14 -23.37 -23.21 -8.70
CA CYS A 14 -24.32 -22.46 -9.52
C CYS A 14 -24.06 -20.96 -9.43
N PRO A 15 -24.01 -20.22 -10.55
CA PRO A 15 -23.82 -18.79 -10.53
C PRO A 15 -24.89 -18.06 -9.71
N PRO A 16 -24.56 -16.97 -9.02
CA PRO A 16 -25.54 -16.15 -8.31
C PRO A 16 -26.69 -15.72 -9.22
N GLY A 17 -27.93 -15.80 -8.71
CA GLY A 17 -29.14 -15.44 -9.47
C GLY A 17 -29.57 -16.45 -10.54
N LYS A 18 -28.82 -17.56 -10.73
CA LYS A 18 -29.14 -18.62 -11.70
C LYS A 18 -29.25 -19.96 -10.98
N ASP A 19 -30.37 -20.14 -10.28
CA ASP A 19 -30.59 -21.35 -9.50
C ASP A 19 -30.68 -22.59 -10.38
N ASN A 20 -30.22 -23.72 -9.83
CA ASN A 20 -30.32 -25.03 -10.46
C ASN A 20 -29.71 -25.16 -11.87
N THR A 21 -28.69 -24.35 -12.20
CA THR A 21 -27.95 -24.50 -13.47
C THR A 21 -27.24 -25.85 -13.57
N CYS A 22 -26.89 -26.46 -12.42
CA CYS A 22 -26.38 -27.85 -12.38
C CYS A 22 -27.42 -28.93 -12.69
N LYS A 23 -28.71 -28.61 -12.67
CA LYS A 23 -29.87 -29.55 -12.81
C LYS A 23 -29.90 -30.65 -11.75
N LYS A 24 -29.23 -30.47 -10.61
CA LYS A 24 -29.05 -31.44 -9.51
C LYS A 24 -29.28 -30.82 -8.15
N ARG A 25 -30.15 -29.84 -8.04
CA ARG A 25 -30.33 -29.03 -6.82
C ARG A 25 -30.62 -29.87 -5.57
N TYR A 26 -31.36 -30.97 -5.71
CA TYR A 26 -31.82 -31.80 -4.60
C TYR A 26 -31.30 -33.25 -4.67
N GLU A 27 -30.28 -33.49 -5.50
CA GLU A 27 -29.76 -34.82 -5.79
C GLU A 27 -28.41 -35.10 -5.09
N TRP A 28 -27.89 -34.12 -4.36
CA TRP A 28 -26.62 -34.29 -3.67
C TRP A 28 -26.84 -34.93 -2.30
N GLU A 29 -26.11 -36.01 -2.05
CA GLU A 29 -26.11 -36.71 -0.77
C GLU A 29 -24.72 -36.58 -0.17
N LEU A 30 -24.53 -35.63 0.77
CA LEU A 30 -23.26 -35.36 1.43
C LEU A 30 -23.43 -35.35 2.94
N GLY A 31 -22.53 -36.06 3.63
CA GLY A 31 -22.56 -36.18 5.09
C GLY A 31 -23.84 -36.81 5.60
N GLU A 32 -24.34 -36.30 6.72
CA GLU A 32 -25.56 -36.79 7.39
C GLU A 32 -26.81 -35.95 7.07
N LEU A 33 -26.75 -35.16 5.98
CA LEU A 33 -27.87 -34.32 5.58
C LEU A 33 -29.06 -35.14 5.04
N PRO A 34 -30.31 -34.66 5.24
CA PRO A 34 -31.50 -35.36 4.76
C PRO A 34 -31.48 -35.52 3.24
N LYS A 35 -32.02 -36.62 2.74
CA LYS A 35 -32.21 -36.84 1.30
C LYS A 35 -33.05 -35.71 0.70
N GLY A 36 -32.63 -35.18 -0.47
CA GLY A 36 -33.28 -34.06 -1.14
C GLY A 36 -32.94 -32.69 -0.51
N TYR A 37 -31.91 -32.60 0.29
CA TYR A 37 -31.43 -31.32 0.85
C TYR A 37 -30.93 -30.41 -0.26
N ASP A 38 -31.25 -29.12 -0.18
CA ASP A 38 -30.83 -28.15 -1.20
C ASP A 38 -29.30 -27.92 -1.14
N HIS A 39 -28.59 -28.29 -2.20
CA HIS A 39 -27.13 -28.18 -2.24
C HIS A 39 -26.61 -26.76 -2.10
N LYS A 40 -27.43 -25.73 -2.24
CA LYS A 40 -27.07 -24.35 -1.94
C LYS A 40 -26.62 -24.13 -0.51
N TYR A 41 -27.06 -24.96 0.40
CA TYR A 41 -26.80 -24.89 1.84
C TYR A 41 -25.89 -26.02 2.33
N ILE A 42 -25.16 -26.67 1.43
CA ILE A 42 -24.15 -27.68 1.77
C ILE A 42 -22.79 -27.04 1.84
N TYR A 43 -22.06 -27.31 2.91
CA TYR A 43 -20.74 -26.80 3.19
C TYR A 43 -19.83 -27.95 3.62
N SER A 44 -18.94 -28.41 2.73
CA SER A 44 -18.00 -29.49 3.03
C SER A 44 -16.68 -29.01 3.58
N LEU A 45 -16.42 -27.70 3.55
CA LEU A 45 -15.22 -27.07 4.04
C LEU A 45 -15.57 -25.92 5.00
N ILE A 46 -14.67 -25.64 5.94
CA ILE A 46 -14.72 -24.40 6.71
C ILE A 46 -14.05 -23.33 5.86
N GLY A 47 -14.82 -22.41 5.33
CA GLY A 47 -14.34 -21.37 4.44
C GLY A 47 -14.44 -19.95 5.03
N TYR A 48 -14.18 -18.96 4.20
CA TYR A 48 -14.12 -17.54 4.54
C TYR A 48 -15.20 -16.75 3.82
N ASN A 49 -15.55 -15.60 4.36
CA ASN A 49 -16.40 -14.63 3.67
C ASN A 49 -15.54 -13.64 2.88
N LEU A 50 -15.03 -14.07 1.73
CA LEU A 50 -14.14 -13.29 0.87
C LEU A 50 -14.75 -12.95 -0.50
N LYS A 51 -16.05 -13.23 -0.68
CA LYS A 51 -16.75 -12.92 -1.92
C LYS A 51 -17.10 -11.43 -1.98
N ALA A 52 -16.61 -10.74 -3.01
CA ALA A 52 -16.96 -9.35 -3.24
C ALA A 52 -18.47 -9.19 -3.50
N THR A 53 -19.02 -8.09 -3.00
CA THR A 53 -20.41 -7.69 -3.32
C THR A 53 -20.47 -6.93 -4.64
N ASP A 54 -21.67 -6.83 -5.22
CA ASP A 54 -21.89 -6.07 -6.46
C ASP A 54 -21.55 -4.58 -6.30
N PHE A 55 -21.76 -4.00 -5.11
CA PHE A 55 -21.36 -2.63 -4.80
C PHE A 55 -19.84 -2.44 -4.85
N GLN A 56 -19.10 -3.39 -4.29
CA GLN A 56 -17.63 -3.36 -4.36
C GLN A 56 -17.13 -3.52 -5.79
N ALA A 57 -17.77 -4.40 -6.57
CA ALA A 57 -17.44 -4.59 -7.97
C ALA A 57 -17.76 -3.35 -8.81
N ALA A 58 -18.93 -2.72 -8.61
CA ALA A 58 -19.31 -1.49 -9.30
C ALA A 58 -18.35 -0.34 -9.00
N LEU A 59 -17.90 -0.20 -7.74
CA LEU A 59 -16.88 0.77 -7.37
C LEU A 59 -15.56 0.46 -8.10
N GLY A 60 -15.15 -0.81 -8.15
CA GLY A 60 -13.95 -1.25 -8.88
C GLY A 60 -14.00 -0.90 -10.36
N VAL A 61 -15.14 -1.15 -11.03
CA VAL A 61 -15.36 -0.79 -12.45
C VAL A 61 -15.20 0.73 -12.65
N SER A 62 -15.85 1.55 -11.80
CA SER A 62 -15.75 3.01 -11.88
C SER A 62 -14.32 3.53 -11.64
N GLN A 63 -13.52 2.86 -10.82
CA GLN A 63 -12.13 3.25 -10.56
C GLN A 63 -11.17 2.83 -11.68
N ILE A 64 -11.41 1.66 -12.32
CA ILE A 64 -10.55 1.16 -13.38
C ILE A 64 -10.56 2.08 -14.61
N GLU A 65 -11.68 2.74 -14.90
CA GLU A 65 -11.79 3.73 -15.96
C GLU A 65 -10.89 4.95 -15.76
N LYS A 66 -10.50 5.23 -14.52
CA LYS A 66 -9.64 6.37 -14.13
C LYS A 66 -8.18 5.97 -13.94
N LEU A 67 -7.88 4.66 -13.99
CA LEU A 67 -6.60 4.11 -13.54
C LEU A 67 -5.40 4.68 -14.31
N ASP A 68 -5.50 4.76 -15.64
CA ASP A 68 -4.42 5.27 -16.48
C ASP A 68 -4.10 6.74 -16.16
N GLY A 69 -5.12 7.56 -15.93
CA GLY A 69 -4.95 8.94 -15.48
C GLY A 69 -4.29 9.03 -14.09
N PHE A 70 -4.65 8.15 -13.17
CA PHE A 70 -4.03 8.10 -11.84
C PHE A 70 -2.55 7.68 -11.91
N ILE A 71 -2.22 6.70 -12.76
CA ILE A 71 -0.85 6.26 -12.98
C ILE A 71 -0.01 7.41 -13.52
N GLN A 72 -0.50 8.08 -14.55
CA GLN A 72 0.20 9.21 -15.18
C GLN A 72 0.43 10.35 -14.18
N GLN A 73 -0.60 10.77 -13.46
CA GLN A 73 -0.48 11.85 -12.47
C GLN A 73 0.52 11.53 -11.34
N ARG A 74 0.55 10.28 -10.87
CA ARG A 74 1.54 9.84 -9.87
C ARG A 74 2.97 9.94 -10.41
N ARG A 75 3.18 9.55 -11.67
CA ARG A 75 4.49 9.67 -12.34
C ARG A 75 4.92 11.11 -12.48
N GLU A 76 4.03 11.99 -12.90
CA GLU A 76 4.28 13.41 -13.05
C GLU A 76 4.60 14.06 -11.70
N ASN A 77 3.82 13.79 -10.66
CA ASN A 77 4.05 14.29 -9.31
C ASN A 77 5.42 13.84 -8.78
N TYR A 78 5.77 12.55 -8.98
CA TYR A 78 7.06 12.03 -8.59
C TYR A 78 8.21 12.77 -9.31
N GLN A 79 8.14 12.88 -10.62
CA GLN A 79 9.17 13.54 -11.42
C GLN A 79 9.31 15.01 -11.05
N TYR A 80 8.22 15.69 -10.77
CA TYR A 80 8.23 17.08 -10.33
C TYR A 80 8.97 17.26 -9.02
N LEU A 81 8.62 16.47 -7.99
CA LEU A 81 9.32 16.48 -6.72
C LEU A 81 10.78 16.03 -6.88
N PHE A 82 11.04 14.99 -7.65
CA PHE A 82 12.39 14.47 -7.85
C PHE A 82 13.33 15.56 -8.42
N LYS A 83 12.92 16.23 -9.49
CA LYS A 83 13.69 17.33 -10.08
C LYS A 83 13.89 18.48 -9.10
N SER A 84 12.86 18.85 -8.36
CA SER A 84 12.90 19.97 -7.44
C SER A 84 13.74 19.70 -6.19
N PHE A 85 13.75 18.44 -5.72
CA PHE A 85 14.52 18.03 -4.54
C PHE A 85 16.00 17.79 -4.82
N GLN A 86 16.42 17.64 -6.09
CA GLN A 86 17.82 17.50 -6.47
C GLN A 86 18.71 18.68 -6.02
N LYS A 87 18.11 19.85 -5.78
CA LYS A 87 18.84 21.02 -5.28
C LYS A 87 19.22 20.92 -3.78
N PHE A 88 18.58 20.03 -3.04
CA PHE A 88 18.79 19.84 -1.60
C PHE A 88 19.86 18.78 -1.38
N SER A 89 21.10 19.17 -1.13
CA SER A 89 22.26 18.28 -0.91
C SER A 89 22.11 17.42 0.35
N GLN A 90 21.25 17.82 1.28
CA GLN A 90 20.96 17.13 2.53
C GLN A 90 20.22 15.79 2.30
N PHE A 91 19.67 15.55 1.11
CA PHE A 91 18.85 14.39 0.81
C PHE A 91 19.42 13.50 -0.29
N SER A 92 19.26 12.20 -0.11
CA SER A 92 19.41 11.21 -1.17
C SER A 92 18.02 10.80 -1.67
N LEU A 93 17.86 10.76 -2.99
CA LEU A 93 16.61 10.43 -3.67
C LEU A 93 16.71 9.10 -4.41
N ILE A 94 15.59 8.38 -4.51
CA ILE A 94 15.54 7.10 -5.19
C ILE A 94 15.23 7.31 -6.67
N ASN A 95 16.13 6.85 -7.53
CA ASN A 95 15.91 6.81 -8.97
C ASN A 95 15.09 5.58 -9.37
N LYS A 96 14.32 5.74 -10.45
CA LYS A 96 13.66 4.62 -11.09
C LYS A 96 14.69 3.63 -11.65
N PRO A 97 14.62 2.32 -11.30
CA PRO A 97 15.45 1.32 -11.96
C PRO A 97 15.24 1.30 -13.47
N ALA A 98 16.30 1.03 -14.24
CA ALA A 98 16.26 1.11 -15.70
C ALA A 98 15.17 0.27 -16.36
N ASN A 99 14.89 -0.91 -15.80
CA ASN A 99 13.93 -1.88 -16.34
C ASN A 99 12.57 -1.85 -15.62
N SER A 100 12.17 -0.70 -15.06
CA SER A 100 10.90 -0.56 -14.35
C SER A 100 10.13 0.66 -14.83
N ASP A 101 8.80 0.59 -14.70
CA ASP A 101 7.90 1.70 -14.98
C ASP A 101 6.85 1.82 -13.85
N PRO A 102 7.27 2.27 -12.67
CA PRO A 102 6.41 2.27 -11.49
C PRO A 102 5.35 3.36 -11.54
N SER A 103 4.16 3.01 -11.06
CA SER A 103 3.21 3.99 -10.55
C SER A 103 3.51 4.20 -9.07
N TRP A 104 4.27 5.23 -8.76
CA TRP A 104 4.80 5.47 -7.44
C TRP A 104 3.69 5.61 -6.38
N PHE A 105 3.88 4.98 -5.24
CA PHE A 105 2.96 5.09 -4.10
C PHE A 105 3.26 6.32 -3.24
N GLY A 106 4.52 6.67 -3.09
CA GLY A 106 5.01 7.82 -2.36
C GLY A 106 6.35 8.29 -2.91
N PHE A 107 6.84 9.42 -2.45
CA PHE A 107 8.14 9.99 -2.78
C PHE A 107 9.08 9.79 -1.58
N PRO A 108 9.95 8.75 -1.59
CA PRO A 108 10.88 8.49 -0.51
C PRO A 108 12.01 9.51 -0.52
N VAL A 109 12.34 10.00 0.67
CA VAL A 109 13.44 10.93 0.93
C VAL A 109 14.30 10.35 2.04
N LEU A 110 15.59 10.21 1.79
CA LEU A 110 16.56 9.74 2.75
C LEU A 110 17.45 10.93 3.18
N ILE A 111 17.44 11.25 4.44
CA ILE A 111 18.33 12.28 5.01
C ILE A 111 19.74 11.69 5.03
N ASN A 112 20.71 12.41 4.45
CA ASN A 112 22.11 12.01 4.43
C ASN A 112 22.71 12.02 5.83
N LYS A 113 23.84 11.35 6.01
CA LYS A 113 24.59 11.38 7.28
C LYS A 113 25.12 12.78 7.58
N ASP A 114 25.37 13.01 8.85
CA ASP A 114 26.07 14.20 9.34
C ASP A 114 25.33 15.54 9.06
N GLN A 115 24.00 15.49 9.03
CA GLN A 115 23.19 16.70 8.97
C GLN A 115 23.04 17.33 10.37
N SER A 116 22.86 18.65 10.40
CA SER A 116 22.65 19.43 11.61
C SER A 116 21.24 19.34 12.20
N PHE A 117 20.36 18.54 11.58
CA PHE A 117 18.97 18.30 12.01
C PHE A 117 18.63 16.81 11.98
N GLU A 118 17.65 16.42 12.78
CA GLU A 118 17.11 15.07 12.81
C GLU A 118 15.84 14.96 11.95
N ARG A 119 15.54 13.74 11.46
CA ARG A 119 14.31 13.47 10.72
C ARG A 119 13.06 13.95 11.45
N GLN A 120 12.98 13.75 12.77
CA GLN A 120 11.80 14.15 13.55
C GLN A 120 11.53 15.64 13.52
N GLU A 121 12.57 16.48 13.49
CA GLU A 121 12.42 17.93 13.41
C GLU A 121 11.79 18.36 12.09
N LEU A 122 12.26 17.77 10.98
CA LEU A 122 11.67 18.01 9.66
C LEU A 122 10.22 17.50 9.58
N LEU A 123 9.93 16.31 10.09
CA LEU A 123 8.57 15.75 10.06
C LEU A 123 7.60 16.59 10.89
N LYS A 124 8.01 17.05 12.06
CA LYS A 124 7.20 17.96 12.89
C LYS A 124 6.92 19.28 12.18
N PHE A 125 7.93 19.86 11.53
CA PHE A 125 7.79 21.06 10.73
C PHE A 125 6.79 20.90 9.59
N TYR A 126 6.81 19.73 8.91
CA TYR A 126 5.81 19.40 7.89
C TYR A 126 4.41 19.22 8.47
N GLU A 127 4.28 18.56 9.61
CA GLU A 127 3.00 18.34 10.27
C GLU A 127 2.34 19.67 10.67
N GLU A 128 3.09 20.61 11.22
CA GLU A 128 2.61 21.96 11.54
C GLU A 128 2.06 22.71 10.30
N ARG A 129 2.60 22.39 9.11
CA ARG A 129 2.15 22.92 7.81
C ARG A 129 1.12 22.06 7.11
N LYS A 130 0.58 21.03 7.76
CA LYS A 130 -0.40 20.10 7.19
C LYS A 130 0.14 19.30 5.98
N ILE A 131 1.45 19.13 5.89
CA ILE A 131 2.10 18.26 4.93
C ILE A 131 2.21 16.86 5.55
N GLY A 132 1.41 15.92 5.03
CA GLY A 132 1.40 14.54 5.55
C GLY A 132 2.65 13.76 5.13
N THR A 133 3.27 13.10 6.10
CA THR A 133 4.41 12.22 5.88
C THR A 133 4.15 10.81 6.41
N ARG A 134 4.95 9.85 6.00
CA ARG A 134 4.95 8.48 6.54
C ARG A 134 6.39 7.97 6.64
N LEU A 135 6.62 7.08 7.59
CA LEU A 135 7.87 6.33 7.66
C LEU A 135 7.89 5.23 6.60
N LEU A 136 9.08 4.76 6.25
CA LEU A 136 9.22 3.65 5.30
C LEU A 136 8.81 2.33 5.97
N PHE A 137 7.50 2.13 6.08
CA PHE A 137 6.84 0.97 6.70
C PHE A 137 7.40 0.64 8.11
N GLY A 138 7.61 -0.65 8.41
CA GLY A 138 8.17 -1.10 9.68
C GLY A 138 9.67 -0.90 9.83
N GLY A 139 10.36 -0.42 8.82
CA GLY A 139 11.81 -0.26 8.83
C GLY A 139 12.54 -1.58 9.04
N ASN A 140 13.43 -1.66 10.04
CA ASN A 140 14.08 -2.90 10.42
C ASN A 140 13.15 -3.75 11.29
N ILE A 141 12.57 -4.80 10.72
CA ILE A 141 11.60 -5.68 11.39
C ILE A 141 12.17 -6.33 12.66
N LYS A 142 13.49 -6.58 12.70
CA LYS A 142 14.17 -7.14 13.87
C LYS A 142 14.05 -6.24 15.11
N LYS A 143 13.94 -4.92 14.91
CA LYS A 143 13.78 -3.94 16.00
C LYS A 143 12.31 -3.79 16.45
N GLN A 144 11.36 -4.43 15.79
CA GLN A 144 9.96 -4.36 16.19
C GLN A 144 9.72 -5.20 17.46
N PRO A 145 8.95 -4.69 18.43
CA PRO A 145 8.73 -5.38 19.72
C PRO A 145 8.21 -6.81 19.59
N ALA A 146 7.40 -7.09 18.57
CA ALA A 146 6.84 -8.42 18.33
C ALA A 146 7.89 -9.49 18.00
N TYR A 147 9.08 -9.10 17.58
CA TYR A 147 10.15 -10.00 17.13
C TYR A 147 11.33 -10.08 18.09
N LYS A 148 11.25 -9.43 19.27
CA LYS A 148 12.39 -9.32 20.19
C LYS A 148 12.89 -10.68 20.72
N ASP A 149 11.97 -11.64 20.87
CA ASP A 149 12.23 -12.98 21.43
C ASP A 149 12.35 -14.06 20.32
N ILE A 150 12.39 -13.65 19.04
CA ILE A 150 12.52 -14.57 17.91
C ILE A 150 13.97 -14.65 17.49
N GLU A 151 14.50 -15.88 17.45
CA GLU A 151 15.80 -16.14 16.89
C GLU A 151 15.75 -16.15 15.36
N PHE A 152 16.66 -15.42 14.73
CA PHE A 152 16.85 -15.45 13.28
C PHE A 152 18.32 -15.37 12.91
N SER A 153 18.67 -16.07 11.85
CA SER A 153 19.95 -15.87 11.18
C SER A 153 19.92 -14.55 10.43
N THR A 154 20.88 -13.68 10.71
CA THR A 154 20.98 -12.39 10.04
C THR A 154 22.44 -12.00 9.85
N THR A 155 22.68 -11.26 8.78
CA THR A 155 23.92 -10.49 8.58
C THR A 155 23.80 -9.13 9.22
N LYS A 156 24.80 -8.26 9.04
CA LYS A 156 24.71 -6.86 9.44
C LYS A 156 23.55 -6.18 8.69
N LEU A 157 22.77 -5.38 9.41
CA LEU A 157 21.59 -4.66 8.90
C LEU A 157 21.81 -3.13 8.96
N ASP A 158 23.04 -2.67 8.84
CA ASP A 158 23.42 -1.27 8.98
C ASP A 158 22.62 -0.35 8.03
N ASN A 159 22.37 -0.78 6.80
CA ASN A 159 21.55 -0.04 5.83
C ASN A 159 20.06 -0.02 6.23
N ALA A 160 19.53 -1.11 6.76
CA ALA A 160 18.15 -1.17 7.23
C ALA A 160 17.96 -0.27 8.44
N ASP A 161 18.93 -0.21 9.32
CA ASP A 161 18.94 0.69 10.49
C ASP A 161 19.05 2.14 10.06
N PHE A 162 19.93 2.46 9.13
CA PHE A 162 20.05 3.81 8.61
C PHE A 162 18.76 4.30 7.93
N ILE A 163 18.12 3.44 7.14
CA ILE A 163 16.82 3.75 6.53
C ILE A 163 15.72 3.91 7.60
N LEU A 164 15.68 3.05 8.60
CA LEU A 164 14.73 3.13 9.72
C LEU A 164 14.81 4.49 10.42
N GLU A 165 16.02 5.01 10.61
CA GLU A 165 16.26 6.24 11.34
C GLU A 165 16.08 7.50 10.48
N ASN A 166 16.44 7.46 9.19
CA ASN A 166 16.62 8.64 8.35
C ASN A 166 15.67 8.74 7.16
N CYS A 167 14.91 7.69 6.84
CA CYS A 167 14.00 7.72 5.70
C CYS A 167 12.57 8.09 6.10
N PHE A 168 11.92 8.84 5.24
CA PHE A 168 10.48 9.11 5.25
C PHE A 168 9.98 9.25 3.82
N TRP A 169 8.68 9.37 3.62
CA TRP A 169 8.10 9.62 2.32
C TRP A 169 6.96 10.64 2.36
N LEU A 170 6.84 11.36 1.26
CA LEU A 170 5.78 12.31 0.98
C LEU A 170 4.72 11.67 0.10
N GLY A 171 3.46 12.08 0.26
CA GLY A 171 2.37 11.66 -0.61
C GLY A 171 2.50 12.23 -2.01
N ILE A 172 2.16 11.41 -3.01
CA ILE A 172 2.12 11.80 -4.43
C ILE A 172 0.84 11.34 -5.11
N TYR A 173 -0.26 11.28 -4.37
CA TYR A 173 -1.52 10.81 -4.90
C TYR A 173 -2.05 11.75 -6.04
N PRO A 174 -2.95 11.25 -6.92
CA PRO A 174 -3.38 11.98 -8.11
C PRO A 174 -4.08 13.33 -7.85
N GLY A 175 -4.59 13.56 -6.66
CA GLY A 175 -5.25 14.80 -6.29
C GLY A 175 -4.31 15.96 -5.92
N LEU A 176 -2.98 15.74 -5.88
CA LEU A 176 -2.03 16.83 -5.67
C LEU A 176 -1.91 17.66 -6.94
N ASN A 177 -2.15 18.96 -6.81
CA ASN A 177 -1.90 19.94 -7.87
C ASN A 177 -0.50 20.58 -7.73
N LYS A 178 -0.14 21.39 -8.70
CA LYS A 178 1.19 22.03 -8.74
C LYS A 178 1.43 22.92 -7.52
N ASP A 179 0.46 23.69 -7.08
CA ASP A 179 0.61 24.62 -5.94
C ASP A 179 0.89 23.85 -4.63
N MET A 180 0.25 22.67 -4.44
CA MET A 180 0.53 21.81 -3.31
C MET A 180 1.97 21.24 -3.35
N LEU A 181 2.44 20.85 -4.53
CA LEU A 181 3.81 20.37 -4.71
C LEU A 181 4.83 21.50 -4.48
N ASP A 182 4.55 22.70 -4.99
CA ASP A 182 5.39 23.88 -4.79
C ASP A 182 5.42 24.28 -3.30
N PHE A 183 4.31 24.12 -2.58
CA PHE A 183 4.24 24.36 -1.14
C PHE A 183 5.13 23.36 -0.35
N ILE A 184 5.16 22.11 -0.74
CA ILE A 184 6.09 21.11 -0.15
C ILE A 184 7.53 21.54 -0.37
N ILE A 185 7.88 21.94 -1.61
CA ILE A 185 9.24 22.35 -1.98
C ILE A 185 9.69 23.62 -1.23
N SER A 186 8.84 24.63 -1.17
CA SER A 186 9.12 25.88 -0.46
C SER A 186 9.23 25.68 1.05
N SER A 187 8.36 24.87 1.64
CA SER A 187 8.46 24.50 3.05
C SER A 187 9.75 23.76 3.37
N THR A 188 10.22 22.89 2.46
CA THR A 188 11.49 22.19 2.61
C THR A 188 12.66 23.18 2.57
N SER A 189 12.66 24.13 1.63
CA SER A 189 13.67 25.19 1.56
C SER A 189 13.71 25.99 2.87
N GLU A 190 12.55 26.46 3.32
CA GLU A 190 12.43 27.24 4.56
C GLU A 190 12.95 26.50 5.81
N PHE A 191 12.72 25.18 5.87
CA PHE A 191 13.26 24.37 6.95
C PHE A 191 14.80 24.34 6.90
N LEU A 192 15.36 24.04 5.74
CA LEU A 192 16.80 23.87 5.56
C LEU A 192 17.58 25.17 5.78
N GLU A 193 17.01 26.32 5.40
CA GLU A 193 17.61 27.65 5.64
C GLU A 193 17.92 27.91 7.11
N LYS A 194 17.26 27.24 8.06
CA LYS A 194 17.55 27.36 9.50
C LYS A 194 18.84 26.67 9.91
N TYR A 195 19.37 25.77 9.09
CA TYR A 195 20.51 24.93 9.37
C TYR A 195 21.69 25.18 8.42
N ASP A 196 21.50 26.05 7.42
CA ASP A 196 22.56 26.44 6.46
C ASP A 196 23.46 27.58 6.99
N SER A 197 23.47 27.85 8.32
CA SER A 197 24.26 28.92 8.98
C SER A 197 25.54 28.40 9.60
#